data_66126b3ad3e788be6f3e7f3411a0150e
#
_entry.id   66126b3ad3e788be6f3e7f3411a0150e
#
_cell.length_a   1.000
_cell.length_b   1.000
_cell.length_c   1.000
_cell.angle_alpha   90.00
_cell.angle_beta   90.00
_cell.angle_gamma   90.00
#
_symmetry.space_group_name_H-M   'P 1'
#
loop_
_entity.id
_entity.type
_entity.pdbx_description
1 polymer ?
#
loop_
_entity_poly.entity_id
_entity_poly.type
_entity_poly.pdbx_seq_one_letter_code
_entity_poly.pdbx_strand_id
1 'polypeptide(L)'
;MNPTLIKKLQDFFQKNPITIGEPSTADELLLVEQTMQLKLDETHRYLLLHYGGVVIGDIRIYGLKNTELIGDETFVELTNDFREQMSIEAQQYVISVDDMGNPILVDTATREVILYNHDIGAYEKLFNSLEELILSKLNK
;
A
#
# COMPACT_ATOMS: atom_id res chain seq x y z
N MET A 1 -4.49 8.48 -12.93
CA MET A 1 -5.35 8.08 -11.81
C MET A 1 -6.68 8.83 -11.90
N ASN A 2 -7.75 8.24 -11.40
CA ASN A 2 -9.11 8.80 -11.49
C ASN A 2 -9.20 10.17 -10.80
N PRO A 3 -9.64 11.24 -11.52
CA PRO A 3 -9.76 12.59 -10.94
C PRO A 3 -10.70 12.64 -9.72
N THR A 4 -11.74 11.84 -9.70
CA THR A 4 -12.67 11.76 -8.57
C THR A 4 -11.96 11.24 -7.32
N LEU A 5 -11.12 10.22 -7.46
CA LEU A 5 -10.32 9.69 -6.34
C LEU A 5 -9.32 10.73 -5.85
N ILE A 6 -8.64 11.43 -6.75
CA ILE A 6 -7.68 12.49 -6.38
C ILE A 6 -8.37 13.54 -5.51
N LYS A 7 -9.55 14.00 -5.92
CA LYS A 7 -10.32 14.99 -5.17
C LYS A 7 -10.73 14.48 -3.79
N LYS A 8 -11.23 13.25 -3.72
CA LYS A 8 -11.64 12.64 -2.45
C LYS A 8 -10.47 12.48 -1.50
N LEU A 9 -9.28 12.12 -2.01
CA LEU A 9 -8.06 12.01 -1.19
C LEU A 9 -7.66 13.38 -0.66
N GLN A 10 -7.66 14.41 -1.50
CA GLN A 10 -7.34 15.77 -1.07
C GLN A 10 -8.26 16.22 0.06
N ASP A 11 -9.57 16.02 -0.10
CA ASP A 11 -10.56 16.40 0.90
C ASP A 11 -10.37 15.62 2.21
N PHE A 12 -10.13 14.31 2.11
CA PHE A 12 -9.94 13.45 3.27
C PHE A 12 -8.71 13.86 4.06
N PHE A 13 -7.57 14.03 3.38
CA PHE A 13 -6.30 14.36 4.05
C PHE A 13 -6.28 15.78 4.59
N GLN A 14 -6.99 16.70 3.96
CA GLN A 14 -7.14 18.05 4.49
C GLN A 14 -7.85 18.05 5.84
N LYS A 15 -8.83 17.17 6.01
CA LYS A 15 -9.58 17.02 7.26
C LYS A 15 -8.88 16.14 8.29
N ASN A 16 -7.95 15.31 7.86
CA ASN A 16 -7.27 14.32 8.70
C ASN A 16 -5.75 14.39 8.53
N PRO A 17 -5.12 15.52 8.87
CA PRO A 17 -3.68 15.70 8.59
C PRO A 17 -2.77 14.73 9.34
N ILE A 18 -3.18 14.20 10.48
CA ILE A 18 -2.38 13.22 11.24
C ILE A 18 -2.23 11.90 10.50
N THR A 19 -3.08 11.62 9.51
CA THR A 19 -3.05 10.37 8.74
C THR A 19 -2.04 10.39 7.59
N ILE A 20 -1.33 11.50 7.38
CA ILE A 20 -0.40 11.69 6.27
C ILE A 20 1.04 11.50 6.77
N GLY A 21 1.85 10.79 5.98
CA GLY A 21 3.30 10.73 6.18
C GLY A 21 4.02 11.84 5.42
N GLU A 22 5.24 11.55 4.95
CA GLU A 22 6.01 12.47 4.13
C GLU A 22 6.11 11.97 2.70
N PRO A 23 5.96 12.86 1.70
CA PRO A 23 6.13 12.47 0.30
C PRO A 23 7.54 11.94 0.03
N SER A 24 7.61 10.93 -0.82
CA SER A 24 8.87 10.44 -1.38
C SER A 24 9.13 11.12 -2.72
N THR A 25 10.40 11.15 -3.13
CA THR A 25 10.76 11.69 -4.44
C THR A 25 10.67 10.61 -5.52
N ALA A 26 10.58 11.03 -6.78
CA ALA A 26 10.60 10.09 -7.91
C ALA A 26 11.90 9.25 -7.92
N ASP A 27 13.03 9.85 -7.57
CA ASP A 27 14.32 9.15 -7.53
C ASP A 27 14.34 8.08 -6.44
N GLU A 28 13.77 8.37 -5.27
CA GLU A 28 13.64 7.38 -4.19
C GLU A 28 12.81 6.19 -4.64
N LEU A 29 11.69 6.43 -5.32
CA LEU A 29 10.82 5.36 -5.81
C LEU A 29 11.46 4.56 -6.92
N LEU A 30 12.25 5.20 -7.80
CA LEU A 30 13.00 4.49 -8.84
C LEU A 30 14.00 3.53 -8.21
N LEU A 31 14.71 3.96 -7.17
CA LEU A 31 15.65 3.11 -6.45
C LEU A 31 14.94 1.91 -5.81
N VAL A 32 13.78 2.13 -5.21
CA VAL A 32 12.97 1.06 -4.63
C VAL A 32 12.55 0.05 -5.70
N GLU A 33 12.08 0.52 -6.85
CA GLU A 33 11.68 -0.34 -7.96
C GLU A 33 12.86 -1.19 -8.46
N GLN A 34 14.04 -0.59 -8.56
CA GLN A 34 15.24 -1.31 -8.95
C GLN A 34 15.64 -2.36 -7.91
N THR A 35 15.58 -2.02 -6.63
CA THR A 35 15.92 -2.92 -5.53
C THR A 35 14.96 -4.10 -5.45
N MET A 36 13.66 -3.84 -5.59
CA MET A 36 12.62 -4.87 -5.52
C MET A 36 12.43 -5.63 -6.84
N GLN A 37 13.01 -5.12 -7.93
CA GLN A 37 12.89 -5.70 -9.29
C GLN A 37 11.43 -5.80 -9.74
N LEU A 38 10.64 -4.76 -9.47
CA LEU A 38 9.27 -4.65 -9.93
C LEU A 38 8.88 -3.18 -10.09
N LYS A 39 7.79 -2.92 -10.78
CA LYS A 39 7.19 -1.59 -10.85
C LYS A 39 6.12 -1.47 -9.79
N LEU A 40 6.10 -0.33 -9.09
CA LEU A 40 5.07 -0.05 -8.10
C LEU A 40 3.72 0.14 -8.78
N ASP A 41 2.66 -0.23 -8.08
CA ASP A 41 1.30 0.05 -8.52
C ASP A 41 1.13 1.57 -8.68
N GLU A 42 0.44 1.98 -9.73
CA GLU A 42 0.27 3.39 -10.09
C GLU A 42 -0.39 4.20 -8.97
N THR A 43 -1.41 3.64 -8.33
CA THR A 43 -2.12 4.32 -7.25
C THR A 43 -1.25 4.42 -6.00
N HIS A 44 -0.51 3.36 -5.66
CA HIS A 44 0.43 3.38 -4.54
C HIS A 44 1.54 4.42 -4.79
N ARG A 45 2.08 4.44 -6.01
CA ARG A 45 3.08 5.43 -6.41
C ARG A 45 2.56 6.86 -6.24
N TYR A 46 1.31 7.11 -6.63
CA TYR A 46 0.69 8.42 -6.42
C TYR A 46 0.64 8.81 -4.96
N LEU A 47 0.19 7.89 -4.09
CA LEU A 47 0.16 8.14 -2.65
C LEU A 47 1.55 8.45 -2.10
N LEU A 48 2.55 7.68 -2.50
CA LEU A 48 3.94 7.88 -2.04
C LEU A 48 4.51 9.22 -2.45
N LEU A 49 4.23 9.67 -3.68
CA LEU A 49 4.73 10.94 -4.20
C LEU A 49 4.05 12.14 -3.55
N HIS A 50 2.82 12.01 -3.13
CA HIS A 50 2.04 13.15 -2.63
C HIS A 50 1.83 13.14 -1.12
N TYR A 51 1.80 11.98 -0.48
CA TYR A 51 1.38 11.85 0.92
C TYR A 51 2.25 10.93 1.77
N GLY A 52 3.05 10.07 1.16
CA GLY A 52 3.84 9.07 1.90
C GLY A 52 3.00 7.87 2.36
N GLY A 53 3.40 7.28 3.48
CA GLY A 53 2.62 6.21 4.12
C GLY A 53 1.45 6.80 4.88
N VAL A 54 0.24 6.31 4.64
CA VAL A 54 -0.99 6.95 5.10
C VAL A 54 -1.93 5.96 5.76
N VAL A 55 -2.87 6.51 6.56
CA VAL A 55 -4.02 5.75 7.07
C VAL A 55 -5.28 6.31 6.43
N ILE A 56 -6.08 5.46 5.82
CA ILE A 56 -7.35 5.84 5.21
C ILE A 56 -8.43 4.95 5.82
N GLY A 57 -9.32 5.56 6.63
CA GLY A 57 -10.29 4.78 7.38
C GLY A 57 -9.61 3.82 8.34
N ASP A 58 -9.85 2.52 8.17
CA ASP A 58 -9.30 1.46 9.01
C ASP A 58 -8.08 0.76 8.38
N ILE A 59 -7.57 1.26 7.25
CA ILE A 59 -6.44 0.62 6.59
C ILE A 59 -5.18 1.51 6.65
N ARG A 60 -4.06 0.86 6.97
CA ARG A 60 -2.73 1.44 6.89
C ARG A 60 -2.14 1.09 5.53
N ILE A 61 -1.68 2.09 4.78
CA ILE A 61 -0.97 1.88 3.52
C ILE A 61 0.46 2.36 3.73
N TYR A 62 1.37 1.40 3.82
CA TYR A 62 2.76 1.67 4.15
C TYR A 62 3.50 2.35 3.01
N GLY A 63 4.36 3.29 3.37
CA GLY A 63 5.25 3.98 2.45
C GLY A 63 6.70 3.82 2.87
N LEU A 64 7.53 4.76 2.47
CA LEU A 64 8.93 4.87 2.93
C LEU A 64 9.01 5.78 4.15
N LYS A 65 8.13 6.78 4.22
CA LYS A 65 8.02 7.73 5.32
C LYS A 65 6.55 7.78 5.73
N ASN A 66 6.24 7.05 6.78
CA ASN A 66 4.86 6.86 7.20
C ASN A 66 4.40 7.92 8.17
N THR A 67 3.07 8.12 8.24
CA THR A 67 2.46 8.83 9.37
C THR A 67 2.88 8.17 10.70
N GLU A 68 2.92 8.96 11.77
CA GLU A 68 3.23 8.44 13.11
C GLU A 68 2.26 7.35 13.58
N LEU A 69 1.06 7.31 13.02
CA LEU A 69 0.06 6.27 13.32
C LEU A 69 0.48 4.87 12.85
N ILE A 70 1.39 4.78 11.88
CA ILE A 70 1.91 3.52 11.35
C ILE A 70 3.24 3.15 12.01
N GLY A 71 4.15 4.11 12.14
CA GLY A 71 5.50 3.89 12.61
C GLY A 71 6.53 3.86 11.49
N ASP A 72 7.71 3.34 11.78
CA ASP A 72 8.89 3.50 10.90
C ASP A 72 9.08 2.39 9.87
N GLU A 73 8.36 1.27 9.99
CA GLU A 73 8.52 0.15 9.07
C GLU A 73 8.03 0.50 7.67
N THR A 74 8.82 0.21 6.64
CA THR A 74 8.48 0.51 5.25
C THR A 74 7.83 -0.69 4.58
N PHE A 75 7.13 -0.43 3.47
CA PHE A 75 6.57 -1.52 2.67
C PHE A 75 7.65 -2.41 2.04
N VAL A 76 8.86 -1.89 1.85
CA VAL A 76 10.01 -2.67 1.35
C VAL A 76 10.44 -3.67 2.42
N GLU A 77 10.58 -3.22 3.66
CA GLU A 77 10.93 -4.09 4.80
C GLU A 77 9.85 -5.15 5.02
N LEU A 78 8.57 -4.76 4.99
CA LEU A 78 7.46 -5.70 5.09
C LEU A 78 7.51 -6.77 4.01
N THR A 79 7.73 -6.36 2.76
CA THR A 79 7.80 -7.30 1.64
C THR A 79 8.95 -8.30 1.84
N ASN A 80 10.12 -7.82 2.24
CA ASN A 80 11.26 -8.69 2.48
C ASN A 80 10.99 -9.68 3.62
N ASP A 81 10.41 -9.21 4.72
CA ASP A 81 10.09 -10.07 5.86
C ASP A 81 9.08 -11.17 5.49
N PHE A 82 8.02 -10.80 4.79
CA PHE A 82 7.02 -11.78 4.39
C PHE A 82 7.53 -12.74 3.30
N ARG A 83 8.44 -12.28 2.42
CA ARG A 83 9.07 -13.17 1.44
C ARG A 83 9.91 -14.27 2.09
N GLU A 84 10.49 -13.99 3.26
CA GLU A 84 11.22 -14.99 4.02
C GLU A 84 10.31 -15.99 4.72
N GLN A 85 9.10 -15.56 5.10
CA GLN A 85 8.18 -16.37 5.90
C GLN A 85 7.21 -17.18 5.05
N MET A 86 6.91 -16.74 3.85
CA MET A 86 5.88 -17.37 3.01
C MET A 86 6.20 -17.16 1.52
N SER A 87 5.52 -17.94 0.68
CA SER A 87 5.73 -17.91 -0.78
C SER A 87 4.97 -16.76 -1.41
N ILE A 88 5.61 -15.59 -1.48
CA ILE A 88 5.10 -14.44 -2.22
C ILE A 88 5.75 -14.43 -3.60
N GLU A 89 4.96 -14.28 -4.65
CA GLU A 89 5.47 -14.25 -6.02
C GLU A 89 6.25 -12.97 -6.30
N ALA A 90 7.19 -13.03 -7.28
CA ALA A 90 8.11 -11.92 -7.54
C ALA A 90 7.41 -10.63 -7.95
N GLN A 91 6.25 -10.71 -8.62
CA GLN A 91 5.47 -9.55 -9.06
C GLN A 91 4.58 -8.98 -7.95
N GLN A 92 4.55 -9.60 -6.78
CA GLN A 92 3.71 -9.17 -5.65
C GLN A 92 4.54 -8.43 -4.60
N TYR A 93 3.96 -7.42 -3.98
CA TYR A 93 4.60 -6.79 -2.83
C TYR A 93 3.56 -6.38 -1.79
N VAL A 94 4.01 -6.26 -0.54
CA VAL A 94 3.14 -5.97 0.61
C VAL A 94 2.92 -4.47 0.73
N ILE A 95 1.66 -4.05 0.84
CA ILE A 95 1.29 -2.64 1.08
C ILE A 95 0.69 -2.42 2.45
N SER A 96 0.22 -3.47 3.11
CA SER A 96 -0.44 -3.36 4.41
C SER A 96 -0.41 -4.69 5.14
N VAL A 97 -0.82 -4.66 6.40
CA VAL A 97 -1.00 -5.84 7.23
C VAL A 97 -2.34 -5.67 7.94
N ASP A 98 -3.17 -6.72 7.96
CA ASP A 98 -4.44 -6.66 8.66
C ASP A 98 -4.27 -6.89 10.18
N ASP A 99 -5.38 -6.83 10.92
CA ASP A 99 -5.35 -6.96 12.39
C ASP A 99 -4.95 -8.36 12.85
N MET A 100 -5.01 -9.36 11.98
CA MET A 100 -4.60 -10.74 12.27
C MET A 100 -3.15 -11.03 11.89
N GLY A 101 -2.43 -10.02 11.42
CA GLY A 101 -1.04 -10.17 10.97
C GLY A 101 -0.89 -10.72 9.57
N ASN A 102 -1.94 -10.77 8.77
CA ASN A 102 -1.89 -11.23 7.39
C ASN A 102 -1.47 -10.11 6.46
N PRO A 103 -0.53 -10.35 5.52
CA PRO A 103 -0.15 -9.32 4.57
C PRO A 103 -1.23 -9.08 3.52
N ILE A 104 -1.41 -7.80 3.20
CA ILE A 104 -2.22 -7.35 2.07
C ILE A 104 -1.25 -6.92 0.98
N LEU A 105 -1.38 -7.54 -0.20
CA LEU A 105 -0.44 -7.39 -1.29
C LEU A 105 -1.10 -6.78 -2.51
N VAL A 106 -0.28 -6.13 -3.33
CA VAL A 106 -0.65 -5.78 -4.70
C VAL A 106 0.06 -6.74 -5.63
N ASP A 107 -0.68 -7.32 -6.56
CA ASP A 107 -0.11 -8.09 -7.66
C ASP A 107 0.09 -7.13 -8.85
N THR A 108 1.34 -6.87 -9.21
CA THR A 108 1.64 -5.88 -10.26
C THR A 108 1.28 -6.36 -11.66
N ALA A 109 1.12 -7.66 -11.86
CA ALA A 109 0.71 -8.22 -13.15
C ALA A 109 -0.79 -8.07 -13.41
N THR A 110 -1.61 -8.22 -12.37
CA THR A 110 -3.08 -8.16 -12.47
C THR A 110 -3.68 -6.88 -11.92
N ARG A 111 -2.90 -6.14 -11.12
CA ARG A 111 -3.31 -4.96 -10.33
C ARG A 111 -4.25 -5.29 -9.16
N GLU A 112 -4.55 -6.57 -8.95
CA GLU A 112 -5.42 -7.00 -7.86
C GLU A 112 -4.81 -6.76 -6.50
N VAL A 113 -5.66 -6.47 -5.52
CA VAL A 113 -5.29 -6.41 -4.11
C VAL A 113 -5.72 -7.72 -3.49
N ILE A 114 -4.78 -8.43 -2.88
CA ILE A 114 -4.98 -9.76 -2.35
C ILE A 114 -4.53 -9.85 -0.90
N LEU A 115 -5.22 -10.68 -0.13
CA LEU A 115 -4.84 -11.03 1.25
C LEU A 115 -4.23 -12.43 1.22
N TYR A 116 -3.09 -12.61 1.88
CA TYR A 116 -2.56 -13.95 2.15
C TYR A 116 -2.91 -14.35 3.57
N ASN A 117 -3.77 -15.34 3.71
CA ASN A 117 -4.15 -15.85 5.02
C ASN A 117 -3.16 -16.94 5.42
N HIS A 118 -2.27 -16.62 6.37
CA HIS A 118 -1.20 -17.53 6.77
C HIS A 118 -1.71 -18.74 7.58
N ASP A 119 -2.87 -18.65 8.21
CA ASP A 119 -3.43 -19.76 8.98
C ASP A 119 -3.85 -20.93 8.08
N ILE A 120 -4.35 -20.61 6.88
CA ILE A 120 -4.82 -21.63 5.93
C ILE A 120 -3.93 -21.74 4.69
N GLY A 121 -2.91 -20.87 4.57
CA GLY A 121 -1.98 -20.88 3.44
C GLY A 121 -2.62 -20.55 2.09
N ALA A 122 -3.63 -19.68 2.08
CA ALA A 122 -4.40 -19.38 0.86
C ALA A 122 -4.49 -17.88 0.61
N TYR A 123 -4.56 -17.53 -0.67
CA TYR A 123 -4.80 -16.16 -1.12
C TYR A 123 -6.28 -15.89 -1.29
N GLU A 124 -6.71 -14.68 -0.94
CA GLU A 124 -8.07 -14.20 -1.14
C GLU A 124 -8.01 -12.86 -1.87
N LYS A 125 -8.67 -12.75 -3.01
CA LYS A 125 -8.79 -11.48 -3.72
C LYS A 125 -9.75 -10.58 -2.96
N LEU A 126 -9.29 -9.36 -2.60
CA LEU A 126 -10.10 -8.37 -1.90
C LEU A 126 -10.72 -7.36 -2.86
N PHE A 127 -9.94 -6.86 -3.81
CA PHE A 127 -10.35 -5.82 -4.76
C PHE A 127 -9.68 -6.02 -6.11
N ASN A 128 -10.28 -5.50 -7.16
CA ASN A 128 -9.70 -5.53 -8.50
C ASN A 128 -8.53 -4.56 -8.65
N SER A 129 -8.45 -3.55 -7.79
CA SER A 129 -7.37 -2.56 -7.81
C SER A 129 -7.24 -1.86 -6.46
N LEU A 130 -6.11 -1.21 -6.25
CA LEU A 130 -5.89 -0.39 -5.06
C LEU A 130 -6.84 0.82 -5.04
N GLU A 131 -7.18 1.37 -6.20
CA GLU A 131 -8.19 2.43 -6.29
C GLU A 131 -9.53 2.01 -5.68
N GLU A 132 -9.99 0.80 -6.01
CA GLU A 132 -11.25 0.28 -5.47
C GLU A 132 -11.18 0.13 -3.94
N LEU A 133 -10.07 -0.38 -3.42
CA LEU A 133 -9.87 -0.50 -1.98
C LEU A 133 -9.98 0.88 -1.31
N ILE A 134 -9.25 1.87 -1.83
CA ILE A 134 -9.21 3.21 -1.26
C ILE A 134 -10.60 3.86 -1.33
N LEU A 135 -11.28 3.76 -2.46
CA LEU A 135 -12.63 4.30 -2.61
C LEU A 135 -13.59 3.68 -1.60
N SER A 136 -13.49 2.38 -1.34
CA SER A 136 -14.34 1.71 -0.36
C SER A 136 -14.12 2.26 1.05
N LYS A 137 -12.90 2.66 1.39
CA LYS A 137 -12.57 3.25 2.70
C LYS A 137 -13.02 4.70 2.80
N LEU A 138 -12.91 5.46 1.71
CA LEU A 138 -13.32 6.86 1.68
C LEU A 138 -14.84 7.05 1.69
N ASN A 139 -15.57 6.07 1.20
CA ASN A 139 -17.04 6.15 1.10
C ASN A 139 -17.78 5.65 2.34
N LYS A 140 -17.07 5.33 3.39
CA LYS A 140 -17.66 4.91 4.68
C LYS A 140 -18.03 6.11 5.56
#